data_a14164c7eaf85770eeab2369af84b558
#
_entry.id   a14164c7eaf85770eeab2369af84b558
#
_cell.length_a   1.000
_cell.length_b   1.000
_cell.length_c   1.000
_cell.angle_alpha   90.00
_cell.angle_beta   90.00
_cell.angle_gamma   90.00
#
_symmetry.space_group_name_H-M   'P 1'
#
loop_
_entity.id
_entity.type
_entity.pdbx_description
1 polymer ?
#
loop_
_entity_poly.entity_id
_entity_poly.type
_entity_poly.pdbx_seq_one_letter_code
_entity_poly.pdbx_strand_id
1 'polypeptide(L)'
;MNTPSSKGLINKDQKISSLRIFLLSTATAVLLILFWRIGDFKRDPFIIETLSIKGEALSGSKLFKINCVGCHGISAQGFVGPDLHHATQEMSDKKIINQVIRGLTPPMPSFEIEPQSMADLLAYMHSLN
;
A
#
# COMPACT_ATOMS: atom_id res chain seq x y z
N MET A 1 -25.39 -26.04 64.96
CA MET A 1 -24.17 -25.70 64.21
C MET A 1 -24.56 -25.69 62.74
N ASN A 2 -24.78 -24.50 62.11
CA ASN A 2 -25.12 -24.37 60.72
C ASN A 2 -23.82 -24.10 59.92
N THR A 3 -23.41 -25.06 59.11
CA THR A 3 -22.30 -24.89 58.16
C THR A 3 -22.78 -24.00 57.01
N PRO A 4 -22.05 -22.92 56.64
CA PRO A 4 -22.42 -22.07 55.51
C PRO A 4 -22.27 -22.84 54.19
N SER A 5 -23.31 -22.79 53.38
CA SER A 5 -23.43 -23.49 52.12
C SER A 5 -22.35 -23.04 51.12
N SER A 6 -21.44 -23.92 50.79
CA SER A 6 -20.34 -23.72 49.82
C SER A 6 -20.82 -23.48 48.36
N LYS A 7 -22.10 -23.69 48.06
CA LYS A 7 -22.69 -23.52 46.71
C LYS A 7 -22.68 -22.09 46.21
N GLY A 8 -22.69 -21.06 47.06
CA GLY A 8 -22.71 -19.66 46.65
C GLY A 8 -21.36 -19.14 46.16
N LEU A 9 -20.27 -19.64 46.68
CA LEU A 9 -18.90 -19.22 46.31
C LEU A 9 -18.46 -19.79 44.96
N ILE A 10 -18.80 -21.05 44.67
CA ILE A 10 -18.48 -21.73 43.40
C ILE A 10 -19.17 -21.04 42.24
N ASN A 11 -20.41 -20.58 42.40
CA ASN A 11 -21.16 -19.90 41.34
C ASN A 11 -20.61 -18.50 40.99
N LYS A 12 -20.06 -17.78 41.97
CA LYS A 12 -19.48 -16.45 41.79
C LYS A 12 -18.17 -16.52 41.01
N ASP A 13 -17.29 -17.44 41.34
CA ASP A 13 -15.99 -17.60 40.65
C ASP A 13 -16.16 -18.13 39.23
N GLN A 14 -17.09 -19.01 38.99
CA GLN A 14 -17.43 -19.52 37.67
C GLN A 14 -18.02 -18.40 36.79
N LYS A 15 -18.86 -17.53 37.34
CA LYS A 15 -19.45 -16.39 36.60
C LYS A 15 -18.40 -15.33 36.27
N ILE A 16 -17.44 -15.09 37.16
CA ILE A 16 -16.32 -14.16 36.90
C ILE A 16 -15.36 -14.73 35.85
N SER A 17 -15.09 -16.04 35.90
CA SER A 17 -14.25 -16.71 34.90
C SER A 17 -14.88 -16.68 33.51
N SER A 18 -16.18 -16.96 33.36
CA SER A 18 -16.88 -16.90 32.08
C SER A 18 -16.96 -15.50 31.53
N LEU A 19 -17.15 -14.48 32.37
CA LEU A 19 -17.12 -13.06 31.93
C LEU A 19 -15.73 -12.66 31.42
N ARG A 20 -14.65 -13.07 32.09
CA ARG A 20 -13.27 -12.80 31.62
C ARG A 20 -12.99 -13.46 30.28
N ILE A 21 -13.40 -14.71 30.08
CA ILE A 21 -13.24 -15.42 28.80
C ILE A 21 -14.01 -14.71 27.71
N PHE A 22 -15.24 -14.28 27.99
CA PHE A 22 -16.05 -13.53 27.02
C PHE A 22 -15.40 -12.19 26.66
N LEU A 23 -14.91 -11.42 27.62
CA LEU A 23 -14.23 -10.13 27.37
C LEU A 23 -12.92 -10.32 26.58
N LEU A 24 -12.15 -11.35 26.88
CA LEU A 24 -10.92 -11.68 26.15
C LEU A 24 -11.23 -12.08 24.70
N SER A 25 -12.27 -12.91 24.48
CA SER A 25 -12.65 -13.34 23.14
C SER A 25 -13.17 -12.19 22.27
N THR A 26 -13.95 -11.27 22.86
CA THR A 26 -14.42 -10.07 22.14
C THR A 26 -13.28 -9.12 21.83
N ALA A 27 -12.33 -8.92 22.75
CA ALA A 27 -11.16 -8.08 22.51
C ALA A 27 -10.27 -8.64 21.39
N THR A 28 -10.02 -9.96 21.37
CA THR A 28 -9.27 -10.59 20.28
C THR A 28 -9.99 -10.50 18.94
N ALA A 29 -11.30 -10.70 18.90
CA ALA A 29 -12.08 -10.55 17.68
C ALA A 29 -12.00 -9.12 17.12
N VAL A 30 -12.13 -8.11 17.98
CA VAL A 30 -12.00 -6.69 17.59
C VAL A 30 -10.60 -6.41 17.04
N LEU A 31 -9.55 -6.89 17.70
CA LEU A 31 -8.17 -6.71 17.23
C LEU A 31 -7.92 -7.37 15.87
N LEU A 32 -8.46 -8.57 15.64
CA LEU A 32 -8.37 -9.25 14.36
C LEU A 32 -9.10 -8.48 13.25
N ILE A 33 -10.29 -7.96 13.54
CA ILE A 33 -11.06 -7.13 12.59
C ILE A 33 -10.28 -5.85 12.25
N LEU A 34 -9.72 -5.17 13.25
CA LEU A 34 -8.91 -3.96 13.04
C LEU A 34 -7.66 -4.27 12.22
N PHE A 35 -6.97 -5.37 12.52
CA PHE A 35 -5.81 -5.80 11.75
C PHE A 35 -6.16 -6.10 10.28
N TRP A 36 -7.28 -6.77 10.05
CA TRP A 36 -7.78 -7.06 8.70
C TRP A 36 -8.14 -5.78 7.95
N ARG A 37 -8.84 -4.84 8.60
CA ARG A 37 -9.18 -3.53 8.03
C ARG A 37 -7.96 -2.70 7.66
N ILE A 38 -6.90 -2.71 8.48
CA ILE A 38 -5.65 -2.00 8.19
C ILE A 38 -4.94 -2.65 6.98
N GLY A 39 -4.99 -3.97 6.86
CA GLY A 39 -4.44 -4.71 5.72
C GLY A 39 -5.16 -4.38 4.41
N ASP A 40 -6.46 -4.27 4.44
CA ASP A 40 -7.31 -4.00 3.27
C ASP A 40 -7.19 -2.53 2.80
N PHE A 41 -7.07 -1.58 3.73
CA PHE A 41 -6.88 -0.16 3.42
C PHE A 41 -5.59 0.15 2.63
N LYS A 42 -4.58 -0.74 2.69
CA LYS A 42 -3.31 -0.57 1.97
C LYS A 42 -3.34 -1.07 0.52
N ARG A 43 -4.45 -1.62 0.06
CA ARG A 43 -4.60 -2.15 -1.30
C ARG A 43 -5.28 -1.11 -2.17
N ASP A 44 -4.47 -0.27 -2.82
CA ASP A 44 -4.94 0.66 -3.84
C ASP A 44 -5.31 -0.13 -5.11
N PRO A 45 -6.59 -0.13 -5.55
CA PRO A 45 -7.03 -0.91 -6.72
C PRO A 45 -6.27 -0.53 -7.98
N PHE A 46 -5.96 0.76 -8.18
CA PHE A 46 -5.18 1.25 -9.31
C PHE A 46 -3.79 0.60 -9.36
N ILE A 47 -3.11 0.52 -8.21
CA ILE A 47 -1.77 -0.08 -8.13
C ILE A 47 -1.83 -1.58 -8.43
N ILE A 48 -2.84 -2.29 -7.89
CA ILE A 48 -3.00 -3.73 -8.13
C ILE A 48 -3.24 -3.97 -9.62
N GLU A 49 -4.13 -3.22 -10.24
CA GLU A 49 -4.44 -3.32 -11.66
C GLU A 49 -3.20 -3.03 -12.50
N THR A 50 -2.53 -1.90 -12.28
CA THR A 50 -1.29 -1.52 -12.98
C THR A 50 -0.23 -2.62 -12.92
N LEU A 51 0.02 -3.18 -11.74
CA LEU A 51 1.04 -4.23 -11.55
C LEU A 51 0.64 -5.59 -12.15
N SER A 52 -0.64 -5.81 -12.46
CA SER A 52 -1.12 -7.01 -13.14
C SER A 52 -1.00 -6.95 -14.67
N ILE A 53 -0.82 -5.75 -15.23
CA ILE A 53 -0.75 -5.50 -16.66
C ILE A 53 0.71 -5.63 -17.14
N LYS A 54 0.90 -6.27 -18.29
CA LYS A 54 2.18 -6.25 -18.97
C LYS A 54 2.35 -4.93 -19.73
N GLY A 55 3.25 -4.07 -19.26
CA GLY A 55 3.57 -2.82 -19.91
C GLY A 55 4.49 -2.98 -21.14
N GLU A 56 4.44 -1.99 -22.04
CA GLU A 56 5.26 -1.89 -23.23
C GLU A 56 6.20 -0.67 -23.16
N ALA A 57 7.52 -0.92 -23.15
CA ALA A 57 8.53 0.12 -22.95
C ALA A 57 8.51 1.19 -24.06
N LEU A 58 8.17 0.84 -25.31
CA LEU A 58 8.08 1.80 -26.42
C LEU A 58 6.93 2.79 -26.19
N SER A 59 5.78 2.33 -25.77
CA SER A 59 4.63 3.16 -25.41
C SER A 59 4.94 4.04 -24.20
N GLY A 60 5.57 3.48 -23.17
CA GLY A 60 6.05 4.22 -22.00
C GLY A 60 7.08 5.30 -22.34
N SER A 61 8.00 5.02 -23.27
CA SER A 61 8.95 6.02 -23.79
C SER A 61 8.25 7.22 -24.44
N LYS A 62 7.18 6.99 -25.19
CA LYS A 62 6.39 8.08 -25.80
C LYS A 62 5.72 8.93 -24.74
N LEU A 63 5.11 8.30 -23.73
CA LEU A 63 4.51 9.01 -22.60
C LEU A 63 5.53 9.85 -21.84
N PHE A 64 6.70 9.27 -21.54
CA PHE A 64 7.82 9.96 -20.90
C PHE A 64 8.25 11.20 -21.66
N LYS A 65 8.41 11.09 -22.99
CA LYS A 65 8.81 12.21 -23.85
C LYS A 65 7.81 13.36 -23.85
N ILE A 66 6.53 13.07 -23.69
CA ILE A 66 5.50 14.11 -23.69
C ILE A 66 5.40 14.80 -22.32
N ASN A 67 5.53 14.06 -21.22
CA ASN A 67 5.13 14.55 -19.91
C ASN A 67 6.32 14.76 -18.94
N CYS A 68 7.43 14.04 -19.10
CA CYS A 68 8.46 13.92 -18.07
C CYS A 68 9.79 14.58 -18.45
N VAL A 69 10.08 14.70 -19.74
CA VAL A 69 11.35 15.21 -20.28
C VAL A 69 11.70 16.61 -19.76
N GLY A 70 10.71 17.49 -19.60
CA GLY A 70 10.92 18.85 -19.13
C GLY A 70 11.61 18.92 -17.77
N CYS A 71 11.39 17.92 -16.92
CA CYS A 71 11.99 17.88 -15.59
C CYS A 71 13.09 16.81 -15.47
N HIS A 72 12.96 15.67 -16.15
CA HIS A 72 13.90 14.55 -16.00
C HIS A 72 14.93 14.42 -17.11
N GLY A 73 14.89 15.33 -18.12
CA GLY A 73 15.80 15.30 -19.27
C GLY A 73 15.40 14.28 -20.33
N ILE A 74 15.87 14.48 -21.57
CA ILE A 74 15.45 13.70 -22.74
C ILE A 74 15.85 12.22 -22.67
N SER A 75 16.93 11.92 -21.96
CA SER A 75 17.45 10.58 -21.70
C SER A 75 17.18 10.13 -20.27
N ALA A 76 16.27 10.78 -19.55
CA ALA A 76 15.98 10.54 -18.13
C ALA A 76 17.17 10.77 -17.15
N GLN A 77 18.19 11.52 -17.61
CA GLN A 77 19.42 11.79 -16.87
C GLN A 77 19.26 12.80 -15.72
N GLY A 78 18.06 13.34 -15.52
CA GLY A 78 17.80 14.41 -14.57
C GLY A 78 18.04 15.81 -15.15
N PHE A 79 17.34 16.81 -14.57
CA PHE A 79 17.50 18.24 -14.82
C PHE A 79 16.93 19.05 -13.64
N VAL A 80 15.61 19.27 -13.59
CA VAL A 80 14.89 19.79 -12.41
C VAL A 80 14.57 18.65 -11.45
N GLY A 81 14.14 17.51 -12.02
CA GLY A 81 13.94 16.25 -11.32
C GLY A 81 15.22 15.40 -11.31
N PRO A 82 15.25 14.33 -10.49
CA PRO A 82 16.41 13.44 -10.40
C PRO A 82 16.63 12.62 -11.67
N ASP A 83 17.83 12.05 -11.79
CA ASP A 83 18.16 10.97 -12.71
C ASP A 83 17.31 9.74 -12.41
N LEU A 84 16.73 9.11 -13.44
CA LEU A 84 15.82 7.99 -13.31
C LEU A 84 16.44 6.65 -13.73
N HIS A 85 17.70 6.60 -14.17
CA HIS A 85 18.35 5.36 -14.63
C HIS A 85 18.39 4.25 -13.58
N HIS A 86 18.44 4.62 -12.30
CA HIS A 86 18.45 3.65 -11.20
C HIS A 86 17.17 3.64 -10.35
N ALA A 87 16.15 4.38 -10.78
CA ALA A 87 14.93 4.56 -9.97
C ALA A 87 14.23 3.22 -9.65
N THR A 88 14.22 2.26 -10.59
CA THR A 88 13.60 0.94 -10.38
C THR A 88 14.46 -0.02 -9.54
N GLN A 89 15.73 0.31 -9.31
CA GLN A 89 16.61 -0.41 -8.39
C GLN A 89 16.49 0.12 -6.96
N GLU A 90 16.27 1.43 -6.81
CA GLU A 90 16.19 2.12 -5.53
C GLU A 90 14.78 2.13 -4.93
N MET A 91 13.76 2.09 -5.77
CA MET A 91 12.36 2.13 -5.36
C MET A 91 11.55 0.98 -5.93
N SER A 92 10.62 0.45 -5.14
CA SER A 92 9.65 -0.53 -5.65
C SER A 92 8.69 0.13 -6.64
N ASP A 93 8.16 -0.63 -7.61
CA ASP A 93 7.18 -0.18 -8.60
C ASP A 93 5.99 0.52 -7.94
N LYS A 94 5.49 -0.02 -6.82
CA LYS A 94 4.44 0.61 -6.03
C LYS A 94 4.80 2.03 -5.57
N LYS A 95 6.04 2.28 -5.17
CA LYS A 95 6.50 3.63 -4.77
C LYS A 95 6.59 4.55 -5.98
N ILE A 96 7.07 4.05 -7.11
CA ILE A 96 7.16 4.80 -8.37
C ILE A 96 5.75 5.19 -8.84
N ILE A 97 4.80 4.25 -8.85
CA ILE A 97 3.41 4.52 -9.20
C ILE A 97 2.84 5.64 -8.30
N ASN A 98 2.98 5.51 -6.98
CA ASN A 98 2.49 6.53 -6.04
C ASN A 98 3.16 7.89 -6.27
N GLN A 99 4.47 7.92 -6.59
CA GLN A 99 5.20 9.15 -6.89
C GLN A 99 4.59 9.85 -8.11
N VAL A 100 4.30 9.10 -9.17
CA VAL A 100 3.73 9.65 -10.40
C VAL A 100 2.30 10.14 -10.21
N ILE A 101 1.42 9.29 -9.65
CA ILE A 101 -0.02 9.64 -9.56
C ILE A 101 -0.31 10.70 -8.49
N ARG A 102 0.56 10.87 -7.51
CA ARG A 102 0.33 11.78 -6.36
C ARG A 102 1.27 12.97 -6.31
N GLY A 103 2.35 13.00 -7.09
CA GLY A 103 3.32 14.08 -7.04
C GLY A 103 3.90 14.28 -5.63
N LEU A 104 4.35 13.20 -4.98
CA LEU A 104 4.72 13.21 -3.55
C LEU A 104 5.93 14.10 -3.22
N THR A 105 6.74 14.45 -4.21
CA THR A 105 7.96 15.24 -4.02
C THR A 105 7.87 16.50 -4.89
N PRO A 106 7.48 17.66 -4.35
CA PRO A 106 7.48 18.91 -5.09
C PRO A 106 8.87 19.25 -5.66
N PRO A 107 8.96 19.82 -6.86
CA PRO A 107 7.89 20.39 -7.71
C PRO A 107 7.22 19.40 -8.68
N MET A 108 7.40 18.08 -8.53
CA MET A 108 6.77 17.10 -9.39
C MET A 108 5.24 17.17 -9.25
N PRO A 109 4.48 17.38 -10.33
CA PRO A 109 3.02 17.38 -10.29
C PRO A 109 2.46 15.97 -10.14
N SER A 110 1.20 15.87 -9.74
CA SER A 110 0.40 14.63 -9.84
C SER A 110 -0.08 14.42 -11.27
N PHE A 111 -0.12 13.18 -11.72
CA PHE A 111 -0.60 12.79 -13.03
C PHE A 111 -1.84 11.90 -12.94
N GLU A 112 -2.90 12.26 -13.65
CA GLU A 112 -4.01 11.35 -13.93
C GLU A 112 -3.64 10.48 -15.13
N ILE A 113 -3.50 9.19 -14.90
CA ILE A 113 -3.01 8.24 -15.89
C ILE A 113 -3.78 6.92 -15.77
N GLU A 114 -4.09 6.28 -16.89
CA GLU A 114 -4.74 4.99 -16.91
C GLU A 114 -3.78 3.86 -16.49
N PRO A 115 -4.27 2.74 -15.90
CA PRO A 115 -3.41 1.64 -15.43
C PRO A 115 -2.50 1.07 -16.50
N GLN A 116 -2.98 0.92 -17.75
CA GLN A 116 -2.16 0.45 -18.88
C GLN A 116 -1.01 1.42 -19.18
N SER A 117 -1.32 2.71 -19.24
CA SER A 117 -0.31 3.74 -19.52
C SER A 117 0.74 3.83 -18.42
N MET A 118 0.33 3.62 -17.15
CA MET A 118 1.25 3.56 -16.02
C MET A 118 2.13 2.30 -16.07
N ALA A 119 1.58 1.16 -16.47
CA ALA A 119 2.34 -0.07 -16.69
C ALA A 119 3.38 0.10 -17.82
N ASP A 120 3.01 0.76 -18.91
CA ASP A 120 3.91 1.08 -20.01
C ASP A 120 5.05 1.98 -19.55
N LEU A 121 4.73 3.02 -18.76
CA LEU A 121 5.74 3.92 -18.18
C LEU A 121 6.72 3.16 -17.27
N LEU A 122 6.23 2.26 -16.42
CA LEU A 122 7.09 1.39 -15.60
C LEU A 122 8.00 0.51 -16.44
N ALA A 123 7.46 -0.10 -17.51
CA ALA A 123 8.25 -0.93 -18.43
C ALA A 123 9.37 -0.11 -19.08
N TYR A 124 9.11 1.14 -19.45
CA TYR A 124 10.14 2.05 -19.96
C TYR A 124 11.19 2.35 -18.87
N MET A 125 10.79 2.69 -17.65
CA MET A 125 11.73 2.96 -16.56
C MET A 125 12.61 1.76 -16.25
N HIS A 126 12.07 0.55 -16.26
CA HIS A 126 12.87 -0.69 -16.14
C HIS A 126 13.85 -0.89 -17.30
N SER A 127 13.58 -0.34 -18.49
CA SER A 127 14.48 -0.42 -19.64
C SER A 127 15.62 0.60 -19.63
N LEU A 128 15.62 1.53 -18.67
CA LEU A 128 16.69 2.53 -18.51
C LEU A 128 17.93 1.99 -17.76
N ASN A 129 17.82 0.81 -17.14
CA ASN A 129 18.87 0.18 -16.32
C ASN A 129 19.84 -0.62 -17.18
#